data_7f9f0dd1ee8e4efcae2d484001068337
#
_entry.id   7f9f0dd1ee8e4efcae2d484001068337
#
_cell.length_a   1.000
_cell.length_b   1.000
_cell.length_c   1.000
_cell.angle_alpha   90.00
_cell.angle_beta   90.00
_cell.angle_gamma   90.00
#
_symmetry.space_group_name_H-M   'P 1'
#
loop_
_entity.id
_entity.type
_entity.pdbx_description
1 polymer ?
#
loop_
_entity_poly.entity_id
_entity_poly.type
_entity_poly.pdbx_seq_one_letter_code
_entity_poly.pdbx_strand_id
1 'polypeptide(L)'
;INNEYYHYSLKTNLYLHGGKDIELSSLNTMIKHYIQTNNQPDKLTVPLFSNHLSASKLETYNGCPYKYFNQYGLKLYPFKQPLFQINEIGTIIHYVLEKTQALFTDNITASKAEVDDLETVINQHVEQYLNEHGLTERLNYGTNNYIIKTVKHDLVNTVIVLINQMKASDFYIVGSEVDIYRNYPDFKFSGIVDRVDQYNQYLKIIDYK
;
A
#
# COMPACT_ATOMS: atom_id res chain seq x y z
N ILE A 1 -27.05 -15.68 -4.27
CA ILE A 1 -25.94 -15.49 -5.21
C ILE A 1 -26.42 -16.08 -6.51
N ASN A 2 -26.50 -15.22 -7.54
CA ASN A 2 -27.10 -15.58 -8.82
C ASN A 2 -26.22 -16.65 -9.51
N ASN A 3 -26.78 -17.77 -9.91
CA ASN A 3 -26.07 -18.88 -10.56
C ASN A 3 -25.27 -18.45 -11.80
N GLU A 4 -25.67 -17.38 -12.48
CA GLU A 4 -24.98 -16.81 -13.63
C GLU A 4 -23.60 -16.26 -13.29
N TYR A 5 -23.38 -15.69 -12.10
CA TYR A 5 -22.07 -15.18 -11.66
C TYR A 5 -21.05 -16.30 -11.42
N TYR A 6 -21.50 -17.44 -10.93
CA TYR A 6 -20.65 -18.62 -10.74
C TYR A 6 -20.17 -19.20 -12.07
N HIS A 7 -21.03 -19.22 -13.08
CA HIS A 7 -20.68 -19.69 -14.42
C HIS A 7 -19.63 -18.81 -15.10
N TYR A 8 -19.73 -17.50 -14.94
CA TYR A 8 -18.77 -16.56 -15.56
C TYR A 8 -17.38 -16.69 -14.92
N SER A 9 -17.30 -16.79 -13.61
CA SER A 9 -16.05 -16.91 -12.86
C SER A 9 -15.31 -18.24 -13.17
N LEU A 10 -16.03 -19.35 -13.25
CA LEU A 10 -15.44 -20.66 -13.60
C LEU A 10 -14.95 -20.71 -15.04
N LYS A 11 -15.70 -20.15 -15.99
CA LYS A 11 -15.32 -20.09 -17.41
C LYS A 11 -14.08 -19.24 -17.62
N THR A 12 -13.97 -18.10 -16.93
CA THR A 12 -12.81 -17.21 -17.01
C THR A 12 -11.57 -17.85 -16.39
N ASN A 13 -11.67 -18.55 -15.28
CA ASN A 13 -10.55 -19.25 -14.67
C ASN A 13 -10.06 -20.44 -15.51
N LEU A 14 -10.95 -21.19 -16.13
CA LEU A 14 -10.59 -22.30 -17.03
C LEU A 14 -9.91 -21.80 -18.30
N TYR A 15 -10.32 -20.66 -18.84
CA TYR A 15 -9.70 -20.05 -20.02
C TYR A 15 -8.29 -19.53 -19.71
N LEU A 16 -8.08 -18.93 -18.55
CA LEU A 16 -6.78 -18.42 -18.07
C LEU A 16 -5.76 -19.54 -17.81
N HIS A 17 -6.22 -20.74 -17.50
CA HIS A 17 -5.35 -21.91 -17.26
C HIS A 17 -5.18 -22.85 -18.45
N GLY A 18 -5.53 -22.41 -19.68
CA GLY A 18 -5.28 -23.18 -20.90
C GLY A 18 -6.10 -24.46 -21.04
N GLY A 19 -7.23 -24.55 -20.35
CA GLY A 19 -8.19 -25.65 -20.49
C GLY A 19 -8.82 -25.66 -21.87
N LYS A 20 -8.88 -26.84 -22.51
CA LYS A 20 -9.63 -27.05 -23.76
C LYS A 20 -11.11 -26.75 -23.54
N ASP A 21 -11.80 -26.28 -24.58
CA ASP A 21 -13.23 -25.98 -24.59
C ASP A 21 -14.04 -27.10 -23.94
N ILE A 22 -14.49 -26.87 -22.70
CA ILE A 22 -15.42 -27.76 -22.01
C ILE A 22 -16.82 -27.28 -22.38
N GLU A 23 -17.63 -28.13 -22.99
CA GLU A 23 -19.01 -27.80 -23.28
C GLU A 23 -19.76 -27.37 -22.01
N LEU A 24 -20.53 -26.30 -22.10
CA LEU A 24 -21.27 -25.70 -20.97
C LEU A 24 -22.23 -26.72 -20.30
N SER A 25 -22.72 -27.70 -21.07
CA SER A 25 -23.55 -28.80 -20.61
C SER A 25 -22.80 -29.73 -19.64
N SER A 26 -21.55 -30.07 -19.93
CA SER A 26 -20.69 -30.92 -19.09
C SER A 26 -20.33 -30.21 -17.78
N LEU A 27 -20.05 -28.92 -17.82
CA LEU A 27 -19.77 -28.09 -16.66
C LEU A 27 -21.00 -27.98 -15.73
N ASN A 28 -22.19 -27.80 -16.29
CA ASN A 28 -23.42 -27.77 -15.54
C ASN A 28 -23.71 -29.10 -14.83
N THR A 29 -23.42 -30.21 -15.46
CA THR A 29 -23.59 -31.55 -14.89
C THR A 29 -22.61 -31.79 -13.75
N MET A 30 -21.32 -31.39 -13.93
CA MET A 30 -20.30 -31.49 -12.88
C MET A 30 -20.64 -30.61 -11.66
N ILE A 31 -21.09 -29.36 -11.89
CA ILE A 31 -21.50 -28.47 -10.82
C ILE A 31 -22.72 -28.99 -10.07
N LYS A 32 -23.74 -29.49 -10.78
CA LYS A 32 -24.90 -30.11 -10.15
C LYS A 32 -24.52 -31.32 -9.33
N HIS A 33 -23.62 -32.16 -9.84
CA HIS A 33 -23.14 -33.36 -9.12
C HIS A 33 -22.34 -32.94 -7.88
N TYR A 34 -21.45 -31.92 -7.99
CA TYR A 34 -20.69 -31.38 -6.85
C TYR A 34 -21.60 -30.80 -5.76
N ILE A 35 -22.61 -30.03 -6.15
CA ILE A 35 -23.59 -29.46 -5.20
C ILE A 35 -24.45 -30.54 -4.54
N GLN A 36 -24.79 -31.63 -5.25
CA GLN A 36 -25.58 -32.75 -4.72
C GLN A 36 -24.78 -33.70 -3.83
N THR A 37 -23.47 -33.87 -4.08
CA THR A 37 -22.62 -34.82 -3.33
C THR A 37 -21.97 -34.17 -2.10
N ASN A 38 -21.76 -32.88 -2.12
CA ASN A 38 -21.31 -32.15 -0.94
C ASN A 38 -22.54 -31.60 -0.21
N ASN A 39 -22.97 -32.31 0.82
CA ASN A 39 -23.83 -31.72 1.86
C ASN A 39 -23.32 -30.34 2.19
N GLN A 40 -24.24 -29.36 2.24
CA GLN A 40 -23.99 -27.93 2.41
C GLN A 40 -22.68 -27.69 3.16
N PRO A 41 -21.71 -26.99 2.57
CA PRO A 41 -20.49 -26.68 3.29
C PRO A 41 -20.92 -26.10 4.62
N ASP A 42 -20.43 -26.67 5.70
CA ASP A 42 -20.55 -26.08 7.04
C ASP A 42 -20.36 -24.59 6.87
N LYS A 43 -21.30 -23.80 7.40
CA LYS A 43 -21.26 -22.33 7.26
C LYS A 43 -19.83 -21.90 7.46
N LEU A 44 -19.15 -21.51 6.38
CA LEU A 44 -17.82 -20.92 6.44
C LEU A 44 -17.95 -19.65 7.28
N THR A 45 -17.82 -19.80 8.58
CA THR A 45 -17.70 -18.67 9.51
C THR A 45 -16.31 -18.09 9.35
N VAL A 46 -16.08 -17.44 8.21
CA VAL A 46 -14.92 -16.56 8.06
C VAL A 46 -15.28 -15.30 8.85
N PRO A 47 -14.51 -14.92 9.87
CA PRO A 47 -14.77 -13.70 10.58
C PRO A 47 -14.63 -12.54 9.60
N LEU A 48 -15.76 -11.94 9.22
CA LEU A 48 -15.83 -10.80 8.29
C LEU A 48 -15.06 -9.59 8.82
N PHE A 49 -15.00 -9.46 10.14
CA PHE A 49 -14.32 -8.35 10.79
C PHE A 49 -13.33 -8.89 11.83
N SER A 50 -12.10 -8.45 11.75
CA SER A 50 -11.15 -8.60 12.86
C SER A 50 -11.46 -7.54 13.92
N ASN A 51 -11.11 -7.81 15.18
CA ASN A 51 -11.23 -6.84 16.27
C ASN A 51 -10.32 -5.60 16.07
N HIS A 52 -9.62 -5.55 14.94
CA HIS A 52 -8.71 -4.49 14.57
C HIS A 52 -9.11 -3.89 13.23
N LEU A 53 -9.52 -2.61 13.25
CA LEU A 53 -9.88 -1.83 12.07
C LEU A 53 -8.83 -0.74 11.83
N SER A 54 -8.48 -0.54 10.56
CA SER A 54 -7.68 0.60 10.11
C SER A 54 -8.48 1.44 9.12
N ALA A 55 -8.04 2.67 8.85
CA ALA A 55 -8.65 3.54 7.86
C ALA A 55 -8.73 2.83 6.49
N SER A 56 -7.64 2.21 6.03
CA SER A 56 -7.60 1.46 4.76
C SER A 56 -8.58 0.29 4.71
N LYS A 57 -8.80 -0.41 5.84
CA LYS A 57 -9.81 -1.47 5.91
C LYS A 57 -11.22 -0.93 5.74
N LEU A 58 -11.53 0.20 6.39
CA LEU A 58 -12.84 0.84 6.26
C LEU A 58 -13.07 1.38 4.86
N GLU A 59 -12.08 2.02 4.24
CA GLU A 59 -12.14 2.48 2.86
C GLU A 59 -12.39 1.33 1.88
N THR A 60 -11.67 0.22 2.06
CA THR A 60 -11.85 -0.96 1.21
C THR A 60 -13.25 -1.54 1.36
N TYR A 61 -13.78 -1.61 2.58
CA TYR A 61 -15.15 -2.10 2.84
C TYR A 61 -16.21 -1.18 2.23
N ASN A 62 -16.08 0.14 2.43
CA ASN A 62 -17.03 1.11 1.87
C ASN A 62 -16.99 1.14 0.34
N GLY A 63 -15.81 0.98 -0.25
CA GLY A 63 -15.66 0.92 -1.70
C GLY A 63 -16.23 -0.37 -2.31
N CYS A 64 -15.93 -1.51 -1.70
CA CYS A 64 -16.42 -2.82 -2.14
C CYS A 64 -16.32 -3.86 -1.05
N PRO A 65 -17.43 -4.28 -0.40
CA PRO A 65 -17.43 -5.34 0.61
C PRO A 65 -16.87 -6.67 0.13
N TYR A 66 -17.06 -7.00 -1.15
CA TYR A 66 -16.50 -8.22 -1.76
C TYR A 66 -14.96 -8.15 -1.84
N LYS A 67 -14.39 -7.00 -2.23
CA LYS A 67 -12.94 -6.78 -2.21
C LYS A 67 -12.39 -6.92 -0.79
N TYR A 68 -13.06 -6.34 0.19
CA TYR A 68 -12.70 -6.47 1.61
C TYR A 68 -12.68 -7.93 2.05
N PHE A 69 -13.75 -8.68 1.74
CA PHE A 69 -13.84 -10.10 2.08
C PHE A 69 -12.70 -10.92 1.47
N ASN A 70 -12.39 -10.72 0.20
CA ASN A 70 -11.29 -11.42 -0.45
C ASN A 70 -9.93 -11.06 0.18
N GLN A 71 -9.68 -9.79 0.42
CA GLN A 71 -8.39 -9.30 0.88
C GLN A 71 -8.14 -9.56 2.37
N TYR A 72 -9.12 -9.30 3.21
CA TYR A 72 -8.97 -9.37 4.67
C TYR A 72 -9.64 -10.61 5.30
N GLY A 73 -10.67 -11.15 4.69
CA GLY A 73 -11.30 -12.40 5.11
C GLY A 73 -10.56 -13.62 4.59
N LEU A 74 -10.45 -13.75 3.28
CA LEU A 74 -9.78 -14.90 2.64
C LEU A 74 -8.27 -14.74 2.50
N LYS A 75 -7.73 -13.54 2.73
CA LYS A 75 -6.29 -13.20 2.59
C LYS A 75 -5.75 -13.51 1.19
N LEU A 76 -6.56 -13.27 0.16
CA LEU A 76 -6.17 -13.43 -1.22
C LEU A 76 -5.43 -12.17 -1.68
N TYR A 77 -4.21 -12.36 -2.13
CA TYR A 77 -3.40 -11.27 -2.67
C TYR A 77 -3.25 -11.43 -4.19
N PRO A 78 -3.29 -10.33 -4.96
CA PRO A 78 -3.03 -10.41 -6.38
C PRO A 78 -1.60 -10.89 -6.66
N PHE A 79 -1.40 -11.51 -7.80
CA PHE A 79 -0.06 -11.89 -8.26
C PHE A 79 0.84 -10.65 -8.33
N LYS A 80 2.06 -10.74 -7.77
CA LYS A 80 3.05 -9.66 -7.87
C LYS A 80 3.41 -9.47 -9.34
N GLN A 81 3.08 -8.29 -9.87
CA GLN A 81 3.45 -7.93 -11.22
C GLN A 81 4.93 -7.53 -11.30
N PRO A 82 5.61 -7.77 -12.44
CA PRO A 82 7.01 -7.35 -12.60
C PRO A 82 7.18 -5.83 -12.59
N LEU A 83 6.14 -5.06 -12.97
CA LEU A 83 6.15 -3.60 -12.94
C LEU A 83 5.83 -3.07 -11.54
N PHE A 84 6.45 -1.96 -11.16
CA PHE A 84 6.13 -1.27 -9.92
C PHE A 84 4.69 -0.75 -9.94
N GLN A 85 3.96 -1.07 -8.88
CA GLN A 85 2.61 -0.58 -8.67
C GLN A 85 2.65 0.79 -7.97
N ILE A 86 1.60 1.58 -8.13
CA ILE A 86 1.50 2.94 -7.54
C ILE A 86 1.70 2.91 -6.02
N ASN A 87 1.14 1.92 -5.34
CA ASN A 87 1.31 1.76 -3.89
C ASN A 87 2.74 1.39 -3.49
N GLU A 88 3.47 0.60 -4.30
CA GLU A 88 4.88 0.29 -4.04
C GLU A 88 5.75 1.54 -4.22
N ILE A 89 5.45 2.35 -5.23
CA ILE A 89 6.12 3.64 -5.45
C ILE A 89 5.85 4.57 -4.27
N GLY A 90 4.60 4.66 -3.80
CA GLY A 90 4.24 5.42 -2.61
C GLY A 90 5.07 5.00 -1.39
N THR A 91 5.22 3.69 -1.15
CA THR A 91 6.02 3.18 -0.03
C THR A 91 7.50 3.57 -0.14
N ILE A 92 8.08 3.55 -1.35
CA ILE A 92 9.45 4.03 -1.58
C ILE A 92 9.57 5.53 -1.23
N ILE A 93 8.60 6.33 -1.67
CA ILE A 93 8.58 7.78 -1.42
C ILE A 93 8.52 8.06 0.09
N HIS A 94 7.59 7.43 0.82
CA HIS A 94 7.45 7.59 2.27
C HIS A 94 8.73 7.18 3.01
N TYR A 95 9.32 6.04 2.66
CA TYR A 95 10.58 5.59 3.23
C TYR A 95 11.70 6.62 3.05
N VAL A 96 11.89 7.14 1.84
CA VAL A 96 12.95 8.11 1.57
C VAL A 96 12.68 9.45 2.28
N LEU A 97 11.43 9.91 2.31
CA LEU A 97 11.04 11.11 3.04
C LEU A 97 11.30 10.97 4.54
N GLU A 98 10.98 9.81 5.13
CA GLU A 98 11.32 9.51 6.53
C GLU A 98 12.83 9.60 6.78
N LYS A 99 13.66 8.94 5.95
CA LYS A 99 15.12 8.93 6.12
C LYS A 99 15.77 10.29 5.92
N THR A 100 15.20 11.15 5.08
CA THR A 100 15.72 12.49 4.82
C THR A 100 15.27 13.54 5.84
N GLN A 101 14.35 13.24 6.76
CA GLN A 101 13.85 14.20 7.75
C GLN A 101 14.95 14.77 8.66
N ALA A 102 16.02 14.04 8.91
CA ALA A 102 17.15 14.52 9.69
C ALA A 102 17.78 15.82 9.11
N LEU A 103 17.60 16.08 7.80
CA LEU A 103 18.09 17.28 7.12
C LEU A 103 17.25 18.54 7.42
N PHE A 104 16.02 18.37 7.91
CA PHE A 104 15.06 19.46 8.12
C PHE A 104 14.17 19.27 9.35
N THR A 105 14.75 18.75 10.45
CA THR A 105 14.01 18.51 11.69
C THR A 105 13.41 19.80 12.26
N ASP A 106 14.13 20.92 12.13
CA ASP A 106 13.73 22.25 12.54
C ASP A 106 14.34 23.32 11.59
N ASN A 107 14.10 24.60 11.88
CA ASN A 107 14.63 25.68 11.05
C ASN A 107 16.16 25.79 11.07
N ILE A 108 16.81 25.34 12.15
CA ILE A 108 18.26 25.39 12.32
C ILE A 108 18.90 24.30 11.45
N THR A 109 18.42 23.07 11.55
CA THR A 109 18.90 21.93 10.75
C THR A 109 18.63 22.18 9.27
N ALA A 110 17.43 22.64 8.92
CA ALA A 110 17.06 22.99 7.56
C ALA A 110 17.97 24.08 6.98
N SER A 111 18.38 25.08 7.79
CA SER A 111 19.28 26.17 7.33
C SER A 111 20.70 25.69 7.07
N LYS A 112 21.14 24.61 7.68
CA LYS A 112 22.45 23.98 7.49
C LYS A 112 22.45 22.90 6.41
N ALA A 113 21.27 22.51 5.91
CA ALA A 113 21.17 21.46 4.91
C ALA A 113 21.85 21.90 3.60
N GLU A 114 22.83 21.11 3.18
CA GLU A 114 23.52 21.29 1.89
C GLU A 114 22.66 20.64 0.80
N VAL A 115 22.22 21.44 -0.15
CA VAL A 115 21.32 20.99 -1.24
C VAL A 115 22.11 20.23 -2.30
N ASP A 116 23.41 20.51 -2.44
CA ASP A 116 24.27 19.97 -3.49
C ASP A 116 24.46 18.46 -3.38
N ASP A 117 24.35 17.87 -2.18
CA ASP A 117 24.48 16.42 -1.94
C ASP A 117 23.15 15.67 -1.89
N LEU A 118 22.02 16.36 -2.00
CA LEU A 118 20.69 15.72 -1.84
C LEU A 118 20.43 14.62 -2.85
N GLU A 119 20.86 14.79 -4.09
CA GLU A 119 20.69 13.76 -5.11
C GLU A 119 21.42 12.47 -4.74
N THR A 120 22.62 12.57 -4.19
CA THR A 120 23.40 11.43 -3.72
C THR A 120 22.71 10.73 -2.55
N VAL A 121 22.25 11.50 -1.55
CA VAL A 121 21.56 10.98 -0.38
C VAL A 121 20.26 10.26 -0.75
N ILE A 122 19.44 10.86 -1.62
CA ILE A 122 18.20 10.28 -2.09
C ILE A 122 18.46 9.00 -2.90
N ASN A 123 19.46 9.02 -3.79
CA ASN A 123 19.86 7.83 -4.54
C ASN A 123 20.24 6.68 -3.62
N GLN A 124 21.04 6.95 -2.59
CA GLN A 124 21.45 5.94 -1.61
C GLN A 124 20.23 5.32 -0.88
N HIS A 125 19.29 6.13 -0.41
CA HIS A 125 18.12 5.62 0.28
C HIS A 125 17.19 4.83 -0.63
N VAL A 126 16.97 5.25 -1.87
CA VAL A 126 16.19 4.48 -2.85
C VAL A 126 16.85 3.14 -3.14
N GLU A 127 18.16 3.11 -3.37
CA GLU A 127 18.91 1.87 -3.64
C GLU A 127 18.92 0.95 -2.42
N GLN A 128 19.09 1.51 -1.23
CA GLN A 128 18.99 0.76 0.02
C GLN A 128 17.63 0.07 0.13
N TYR A 129 16.53 0.81 -0.05
CA TYR A 129 15.18 0.25 -0.02
C TYR A 129 15.00 -0.89 -1.02
N LEU A 130 15.40 -0.67 -2.27
CA LEU A 130 15.27 -1.69 -3.32
C LEU A 130 16.06 -2.96 -3.01
N ASN A 131 17.25 -2.83 -2.43
CA ASN A 131 18.09 -3.96 -2.03
C ASN A 131 17.49 -4.72 -0.84
N GLU A 132 17.08 -4.02 0.21
CA GLU A 132 16.49 -4.61 1.42
C GLU A 132 15.20 -5.41 1.13
N HIS A 133 14.44 -4.97 0.12
CA HIS A 133 13.17 -5.61 -0.26
C HIS A 133 13.29 -6.57 -1.46
N GLY A 134 14.53 -6.80 -1.96
CA GLY A 134 14.77 -7.70 -3.10
C GLY A 134 14.13 -7.23 -4.41
N LEU A 135 14.03 -5.91 -4.61
CA LEU A 135 13.36 -5.29 -5.77
C LEU A 135 14.34 -4.88 -6.88
N THR A 136 15.65 -4.98 -6.63
CA THR A 136 16.70 -4.52 -7.56
C THR A 136 16.60 -5.19 -8.93
N GLU A 137 16.30 -6.49 -8.99
CA GLU A 137 16.16 -7.22 -10.26
C GLU A 137 15.03 -6.67 -11.15
N ARG A 138 14.02 -6.05 -10.54
CA ARG A 138 12.91 -5.44 -11.28
C ARG A 138 13.33 -4.22 -12.09
N LEU A 139 14.49 -3.61 -11.80
CA LEU A 139 15.06 -2.52 -12.58
C LEU A 139 15.54 -2.94 -13.97
N ASN A 140 15.72 -4.24 -14.22
CA ASN A 140 16.04 -4.78 -15.54
C ASN A 140 14.92 -4.54 -16.56
N TYR A 141 13.70 -4.31 -16.10
CA TYR A 141 12.61 -3.84 -16.96
C TYR A 141 12.75 -2.33 -17.20
N GLY A 142 12.91 -1.92 -18.45
CA GLY A 142 13.19 -0.53 -18.82
C GLY A 142 12.15 0.47 -18.28
N THR A 143 10.87 0.08 -18.25
CA THR A 143 9.79 0.89 -17.67
C THR A 143 10.01 1.15 -16.17
N ASN A 144 10.42 0.14 -15.40
CA ASN A 144 10.68 0.29 -13.97
C ASN A 144 11.87 1.21 -13.70
N ASN A 145 12.92 1.07 -14.51
CA ASN A 145 14.10 1.94 -14.41
C ASN A 145 13.72 3.40 -14.68
N TYR A 146 12.89 3.65 -15.70
CA TYR A 146 12.37 5.00 -15.97
C TYR A 146 11.54 5.55 -14.80
N ILE A 147 10.62 4.75 -14.26
CA ILE A 147 9.78 5.13 -13.10
C ILE A 147 10.67 5.53 -11.91
N ILE A 148 11.64 4.68 -11.56
CA ILE A 148 12.52 4.96 -10.39
C ILE A 148 13.38 6.19 -10.63
N LYS A 149 13.88 6.44 -11.85
CA LYS A 149 14.59 7.69 -12.17
C LYS A 149 13.70 8.92 -11.99
N THR A 150 12.45 8.85 -12.44
CA THR A 150 11.49 9.96 -12.25
C THR A 150 11.21 10.18 -10.77
N VAL A 151 10.96 9.11 -10.01
CA VAL A 151 10.73 9.19 -8.55
C VAL A 151 11.92 9.80 -7.83
N LYS A 152 13.16 9.42 -8.17
CA LYS A 152 14.37 10.01 -7.59
C LYS A 152 14.44 11.52 -7.85
N HIS A 153 14.18 11.95 -9.07
CA HIS A 153 14.16 13.37 -9.44
C HIS A 153 13.07 14.15 -8.67
N ASP A 154 11.86 13.60 -8.60
CA ASP A 154 10.74 14.24 -7.91
C ASP A 154 11.00 14.33 -6.39
N LEU A 155 11.63 13.30 -5.80
CA LEU A 155 12.03 13.29 -4.39
C LEU A 155 13.04 14.41 -4.08
N VAL A 156 14.04 14.65 -4.95
CA VAL A 156 14.97 15.76 -4.76
C VAL A 156 14.23 17.10 -4.69
N ASN A 157 13.33 17.34 -5.64
CA ASN A 157 12.53 18.56 -5.65
C ASN A 157 11.62 18.67 -4.42
N THR A 158 11.01 17.58 -4.01
CA THR A 158 10.13 17.54 -2.82
C THR A 158 10.91 17.85 -1.55
N VAL A 159 12.08 17.23 -1.35
CA VAL A 159 12.91 17.48 -0.16
C VAL A 159 13.40 18.92 -0.13
N ILE A 160 13.77 19.52 -1.27
CA ILE A 160 14.13 20.94 -1.36
C ILE A 160 12.96 21.84 -0.89
N VAL A 161 11.74 21.53 -1.33
CA VAL A 161 10.54 22.27 -0.89
C VAL A 161 10.33 22.13 0.62
N LEU A 162 10.46 20.91 1.16
CA LEU A 162 10.32 20.65 2.60
C LEU A 162 11.37 21.38 3.43
N ILE A 163 12.64 21.38 2.99
CA ILE A 163 13.73 22.15 3.62
C ILE A 163 13.38 23.66 3.63
N ASN A 164 12.93 24.21 2.52
CA ASN A 164 12.56 25.62 2.43
C ASN A 164 11.34 25.97 3.31
N GLN A 165 10.36 25.09 3.40
CA GLN A 165 9.23 25.26 4.32
C GLN A 165 9.68 25.28 5.78
N MET A 166 10.58 24.38 6.16
CA MET A 166 11.09 24.32 7.53
C MET A 166 11.99 25.51 7.87
N LYS A 167 12.80 26.03 6.93
CA LYS A 167 13.55 27.27 7.11
C LYS A 167 12.67 28.47 7.48
N ALA A 168 11.46 28.51 6.93
CA ALA A 168 10.50 29.60 7.13
C ALA A 168 9.49 29.30 8.25
N SER A 169 9.67 28.22 9.02
CA SER A 169 8.71 27.72 10.01
C SER A 169 9.33 27.70 11.42
N ASP A 170 8.53 28.02 12.43
CA ASP A 170 8.90 27.83 13.83
C ASP A 170 8.51 26.42 14.33
N PHE A 171 7.85 25.61 13.51
CA PHE A 171 7.55 24.23 13.83
C PHE A 171 8.81 23.36 13.75
N TYR A 172 8.84 22.31 14.56
CA TYR A 172 9.86 21.27 14.51
C TYR A 172 9.21 19.89 14.49
N ILE A 173 9.87 18.92 13.85
CA ILE A 173 9.38 17.56 13.72
C ILE A 173 9.52 16.85 15.04
N VAL A 174 8.42 16.28 15.57
CA VAL A 174 8.38 15.51 16.81
C VAL A 174 8.19 14.02 16.59
N GLY A 175 7.75 13.62 15.39
CA GLY A 175 7.59 12.21 15.06
C GLY A 175 7.33 11.99 13.57
N SER A 176 7.76 10.82 13.09
CA SER A 176 7.49 10.30 11.74
C SER A 176 6.99 8.87 11.86
N GLU A 177 6.15 8.46 10.90
CA GLU A 177 5.50 7.15 10.88
C GLU A 177 4.87 6.81 12.26
N VAL A 178 4.17 7.80 12.84
CA VAL A 178 3.63 7.70 14.20
C VAL A 178 2.38 6.85 14.20
N ASP A 179 2.44 5.72 14.92
CA ASP A 179 1.26 4.89 15.18
C ASP A 179 0.29 5.62 16.11
N ILE A 180 -0.92 5.85 15.62
CA ILE A 180 -2.03 6.34 16.44
C ILE A 180 -3.09 5.26 16.58
N TYR A 181 -3.68 5.15 17.76
CA TYR A 181 -4.76 4.19 17.98
C TYR A 181 -5.79 4.74 18.97
N ARG A 182 -7.02 4.27 18.82
CA ARG A 182 -8.11 4.49 19.78
C ARG A 182 -8.84 3.18 20.03
N ASN A 183 -9.00 2.87 21.30
CA ASN A 183 -9.77 1.71 21.73
C ASN A 183 -11.24 2.09 21.87
N TYR A 184 -12.11 1.29 21.24
CA TYR A 184 -13.55 1.30 21.42
C TYR A 184 -13.95 -0.02 22.11
N PRO A 185 -15.18 -0.13 22.69
CA PRO A 185 -15.60 -1.36 23.38
C PRO A 185 -15.47 -2.63 22.53
N ASP A 186 -15.79 -2.52 21.24
CA ASP A 186 -15.90 -3.68 20.34
C ASP A 186 -14.72 -3.80 19.36
N PHE A 187 -13.89 -2.76 19.19
CA PHE A 187 -12.79 -2.77 18.25
C PHE A 187 -11.70 -1.74 18.61
N LYS A 188 -10.51 -1.99 18.08
CA LYS A 188 -9.40 -1.04 18.09
C LYS A 188 -9.27 -0.40 16.72
N PHE A 189 -9.34 0.94 16.68
CA PHE A 189 -8.99 1.72 15.48
C PHE A 189 -7.53 2.13 15.54
N SER A 190 -6.81 1.99 14.42
CA SER A 190 -5.42 2.42 14.31
C SER A 190 -5.14 3.02 12.94
N GLY A 191 -4.14 3.87 12.90
CA GLY A 191 -3.59 4.46 11.69
C GLY A 191 -2.15 4.88 11.91
N ILE A 192 -1.45 5.15 10.84
CA ILE A 192 -0.09 5.69 10.85
C ILE A 192 -0.19 7.11 10.30
N VAL A 193 0.53 8.03 10.93
CA VAL A 193 0.67 9.41 10.50
C VAL A 193 2.09 9.61 10.00
N ASP A 194 2.26 10.07 8.76
CA ASP A 194 3.57 10.18 8.13
C ASP A 194 4.50 11.11 8.89
N ARG A 195 3.98 12.27 9.35
CA ARG A 195 4.78 13.24 10.10
C ARG A 195 3.92 14.08 11.04
N VAL A 196 4.47 14.36 12.22
CA VAL A 196 3.88 15.28 13.21
C VAL A 196 4.89 16.38 13.53
N ASP A 197 4.50 17.63 13.32
CA ASP A 197 5.27 18.80 13.69
C ASP A 197 4.63 19.47 14.91
N GLN A 198 5.45 20.11 15.75
CA GLN A 198 5.01 20.84 16.95
C GLN A 198 5.56 22.24 16.98
N TYR A 199 4.74 23.18 17.45
CA TYR A 199 5.14 24.51 17.87
C TYR A 199 4.32 24.91 19.09
N ASN A 200 4.97 25.11 20.24
CA ASN A 200 4.33 25.33 21.52
C ASN A 200 3.29 24.21 21.83
N GLN A 201 1.99 24.59 21.95
CA GLN A 201 0.88 23.67 22.19
C GLN A 201 0.18 23.19 20.90
N TYR A 202 0.63 23.65 19.73
CA TYR A 202 0.04 23.31 18.46
C TYR A 202 0.74 22.10 17.85
N LEU A 203 -0.05 21.17 17.32
CA LEU A 203 0.42 20.03 16.54
C LEU A 203 -0.08 20.18 15.11
N LYS A 204 0.79 19.88 14.15
CA LYS A 204 0.48 19.84 12.72
C LYS A 204 0.71 18.41 12.23
N ILE A 205 -0.33 17.80 11.69
CA ILE A 205 -0.29 16.46 11.10
C ILE A 205 -0.10 16.63 9.60
N ILE A 206 0.86 15.91 9.06
CA ILE A 206 1.21 15.95 7.63
C ILE A 206 1.11 14.52 7.07
N ASP A 207 0.44 14.41 5.93
CA ASP A 207 0.28 13.19 5.14
C ASP A 207 0.80 13.49 3.73
N TYR A 208 1.71 12.68 3.23
CA TYR A 208 2.32 12.86 1.93
C TYR A 208 1.47 12.16 0.85
N LYS A 209 1.00 12.93 -0.12
CA LYS A 209 0.19 12.41 -1.25
C LYS A 209 0.71 12.88 -2.59
#